data_2d383a7803e51303d6e9306a69e4ca53
#
_entry.id   2d383a7803e51303d6e9306a69e4ca53
#
_cell.length_a   1.000
_cell.length_b   1.000
_cell.length_c   1.000
_cell.angle_alpha   90.00
_cell.angle_beta   90.00
_cell.angle_gamma   90.00
#
_symmetry.space_group_name_H-M   'P 1'
#
loop_
_entity.id
_entity.type
_entity.pdbx_description
1 polymer ?
#
loop_
_entity_poly.entity_id
_entity_poly.type
_entity_poly.pdbx_seq_one_letter_code
_entity_poly.pdbx_strand_id
1 'polypeptide(L)'
;NVINSAVTPQTTANVITGGDVVLEAGGGSIGESDKPVYTAISGDGILTARADKNVYISQVQLENGSPILNDAHPYLTAGNAPDLKISNIYAQTGEIVIRTDGLILDGEKTDFTKLLAKHIILTAGKGIGESDDPLEVHTYFSADQPGNGWLKATALNHVNLSDPEGDMGVLNVLSYEGNVNLSALNSILDAGDLEDPYNPISDIETESVGGRWPKANIIAENVTLETTLGGIGTADNELDIDSSNSSDDGRLTASTGNLLNTYLIETVGDMNLNTVTTGMDVIAFITAPAGSILNGAAAGVFNIVSGKTKLFAAKNIGAVNNKLTSEVGWLEGTATD
;
A
#
# COMPACT_ATOMS: atom_id res chain seq x y z
N ASN A 1 -21.22 -13.79 15.47
CA ASN A 1 -21.04 -13.49 14.06
C ASN A 1 -22.15 -12.56 13.57
N VAL A 2 -21.79 -11.55 12.82
CA VAL A 2 -22.70 -10.83 11.93
C VAL A 2 -22.53 -11.45 10.55
N ILE A 3 -23.55 -12.13 10.04
CA ILE A 3 -23.44 -12.93 8.81
C ILE A 3 -24.39 -12.37 7.76
N ASN A 4 -23.91 -12.28 6.53
CA ASN A 4 -24.76 -12.07 5.38
C ASN A 4 -25.60 -13.34 5.11
N SER A 5 -26.88 -13.29 5.39
CA SER A 5 -27.81 -14.43 5.21
C SER A 5 -28.50 -14.43 3.83
N ALA A 6 -28.14 -13.50 2.94
CA ALA A 6 -28.75 -13.44 1.61
C ALA A 6 -28.30 -14.60 0.73
N VAL A 7 -29.23 -15.12 -0.05
CA VAL A 7 -28.97 -16.19 -1.02
C VAL A 7 -28.42 -15.55 -2.31
N THR A 8 -27.40 -16.14 -2.88
CA THR A 8 -26.82 -15.67 -4.15
C THR A 8 -27.79 -15.81 -5.33
N PRO A 9 -27.83 -14.83 -6.26
CA PRO A 9 -27.07 -13.59 -6.27
C PRO A 9 -27.59 -12.58 -5.24
N GLN A 10 -26.68 -11.81 -4.65
CA GLN A 10 -27.03 -10.74 -3.71
C GLN A 10 -27.84 -9.68 -4.41
N THR A 11 -29.11 -9.50 -4.03
CA THR A 11 -30.02 -8.52 -4.65
C THR A 11 -30.25 -7.27 -3.79
N THR A 12 -29.74 -7.26 -2.56
CA THR A 12 -29.91 -6.16 -1.61
C THR A 12 -28.67 -5.97 -0.76
N ALA A 13 -28.31 -4.72 -0.45
CA ALA A 13 -27.32 -4.44 0.59
C ALA A 13 -27.87 -4.83 1.97
N ASN A 14 -27.00 -5.28 2.85
CA ASN A 14 -27.37 -5.64 4.22
C ASN A 14 -27.65 -4.39 5.08
N VAL A 15 -26.93 -3.30 4.81
CA VAL A 15 -27.05 -2.02 5.51
C VAL A 15 -27.15 -0.91 4.49
N ILE A 16 -28.22 -0.11 4.56
CA ILE A 16 -28.44 1.07 3.70
C ILE A 16 -28.73 2.26 4.63
N THR A 17 -27.87 3.27 4.62
CA THR A 17 -28.03 4.44 5.48
C THR A 17 -27.28 5.67 4.95
N GLY A 18 -27.73 6.86 5.36
CA GLY A 18 -26.99 8.11 5.22
C GLY A 18 -26.29 8.56 6.52
N GLY A 19 -26.31 7.73 7.56
CA GLY A 19 -25.70 8.02 8.86
C GLY A 19 -24.68 6.95 9.24
N ASP A 20 -24.12 7.08 10.44
CA ASP A 20 -23.08 6.21 10.95
C ASP A 20 -23.54 4.77 11.12
N VAL A 21 -22.62 3.84 10.94
CA VAL A 21 -22.82 2.40 11.07
C VAL A 21 -21.84 1.84 12.10
N VAL A 22 -22.36 1.10 13.06
CA VAL A 22 -21.54 0.35 14.02
C VAL A 22 -21.88 -1.13 13.89
N LEU A 23 -20.88 -1.97 13.63
CA LEU A 23 -21.00 -3.41 13.53
C LEU A 23 -20.14 -4.07 14.61
N GLU A 24 -20.72 -4.96 15.40
CA GLU A 24 -20.00 -5.67 16.46
C GLU A 24 -20.27 -7.17 16.42
N ALA A 25 -19.21 -7.98 16.54
CA ALA A 25 -19.25 -9.44 16.58
C ALA A 25 -18.36 -9.99 17.69
N GLY A 26 -18.88 -10.10 18.91
CA GLY A 26 -18.19 -10.76 20.01
C GLY A 26 -18.06 -12.27 19.80
N GLY A 27 -16.83 -12.80 19.87
CA GLY A 27 -16.51 -14.22 19.67
C GLY A 27 -16.55 -14.70 18.23
N GLY A 28 -16.62 -13.81 17.23
CA GLY A 28 -16.75 -14.21 15.83
C GLY A 28 -16.28 -13.18 14.81
N SER A 29 -16.80 -13.29 13.59
CA SER A 29 -16.48 -12.43 12.45
C SER A 29 -17.66 -11.56 12.03
N ILE A 30 -17.39 -10.49 11.33
CA ILE A 30 -18.33 -9.69 10.56
C ILE A 30 -18.16 -10.07 9.09
N GLY A 31 -19.18 -10.69 8.49
CA GLY A 31 -19.10 -11.28 7.16
C GLY A 31 -18.25 -12.56 7.09
N GLU A 32 -18.11 -13.04 5.88
CA GLU A 32 -17.25 -14.17 5.48
C GLU A 32 -16.50 -13.77 4.19
N SER A 33 -15.40 -14.41 3.87
CA SER A 33 -14.55 -14.01 2.72
C SER A 33 -15.30 -14.06 1.39
N ASP A 34 -16.18 -15.06 1.20
CA ASP A 34 -17.06 -15.22 0.03
C ASP A 34 -18.43 -14.54 0.18
N LYS A 35 -18.75 -14.03 1.38
CA LYS A 35 -20.03 -13.37 1.71
C LYS A 35 -19.81 -12.19 2.65
N PRO A 36 -19.17 -11.11 2.17
CA PRO A 36 -18.97 -9.91 3.00
C PRO A 36 -20.30 -9.28 3.40
N VAL A 37 -20.29 -8.46 4.43
CA VAL A 37 -21.42 -7.59 4.73
C VAL A 37 -21.46 -6.47 3.70
N TYR A 38 -22.52 -6.41 2.89
CA TYR A 38 -22.71 -5.37 1.89
C TYR A 38 -23.31 -4.13 2.55
N THR A 39 -22.61 -3.02 2.43
CA THR A 39 -23.03 -1.72 2.95
C THR A 39 -23.29 -0.74 1.81
N ALA A 40 -24.24 0.15 1.98
CA ALA A 40 -24.47 1.32 1.13
C ALA A 40 -24.61 2.53 2.05
N ILE A 41 -23.48 2.98 2.57
CA ILE A 41 -23.39 4.16 3.43
C ILE A 41 -23.16 5.36 2.51
N SER A 42 -23.94 6.42 2.68
CA SER A 42 -23.89 7.61 1.82
C SER A 42 -23.70 8.89 2.64
N GLY A 43 -23.29 9.96 1.98
CA GLY A 43 -23.10 11.26 2.62
C GLY A 43 -21.91 11.28 3.58
N ASP A 44 -22.17 11.69 4.82
CA ASP A 44 -21.13 11.79 5.86
C ASP A 44 -21.12 10.63 6.85
N GLY A 45 -21.85 9.56 6.55
CA GLY A 45 -21.91 8.39 7.42
C GLY A 45 -20.55 7.68 7.54
N ILE A 46 -20.19 7.31 8.74
CA ILE A 46 -18.90 6.70 9.11
C ILE A 46 -19.11 5.25 9.51
N LEU A 47 -18.24 4.37 9.05
CA LEU A 47 -18.23 2.96 9.41
C LEU A 47 -17.29 2.68 10.56
N THR A 48 -17.82 2.05 11.60
CA THR A 48 -17.06 1.45 12.71
C THR A 48 -17.38 -0.03 12.77
N ALA A 49 -16.36 -0.89 12.92
CA ALA A 49 -16.59 -2.32 13.01
C ALA A 49 -15.62 -2.99 14.00
N ARG A 50 -16.12 -3.93 14.82
CA ARG A 50 -15.31 -4.68 15.77
C ARG A 50 -15.65 -6.15 15.75
N ALA A 51 -14.64 -7.00 15.55
CA ALA A 51 -14.75 -8.46 15.62
C ALA A 51 -13.57 -9.07 16.39
N ASP A 52 -13.82 -10.22 17.02
CA ASP A 52 -12.74 -11.01 17.63
C ASP A 52 -11.90 -11.75 16.57
N LYS A 53 -12.50 -12.02 15.40
CA LYS A 53 -11.84 -12.72 14.31
C LYS A 53 -11.68 -11.81 13.10
N ASN A 54 -12.52 -11.93 12.09
CA ASN A 54 -12.34 -11.26 10.80
C ASN A 54 -13.43 -10.22 10.56
N VAL A 55 -13.10 -9.23 9.71
CA VAL A 55 -14.04 -8.23 9.21
C VAL A 55 -14.00 -8.24 7.68
N TYR A 56 -15.11 -8.60 7.04
CA TYR A 56 -15.30 -8.60 5.60
C TYR A 56 -16.45 -7.68 5.22
N ILE A 57 -16.14 -6.55 4.59
CA ILE A 57 -17.10 -5.51 4.23
C ILE A 57 -16.92 -5.12 2.76
N SER A 58 -18.03 -4.98 2.05
CA SER A 58 -18.08 -4.45 0.70
C SER A 58 -19.06 -3.28 0.63
N GLN A 59 -18.56 -2.08 0.37
CA GLN A 59 -19.38 -0.91 0.10
C GLN A 59 -19.86 -0.96 -1.35
N VAL A 60 -21.16 -0.88 -1.56
CA VAL A 60 -21.78 -1.02 -2.87
C VAL A 60 -22.53 0.25 -3.30
N GLN A 61 -22.63 0.47 -4.60
CA GLN A 61 -23.51 1.47 -5.18
C GLN A 61 -24.96 0.94 -5.22
N LEU A 62 -25.91 1.82 -5.04
CA LEU A 62 -27.34 1.52 -5.27
C LEU A 62 -27.82 2.14 -6.59
N GLU A 63 -28.41 1.33 -7.44
CA GLU A 63 -29.19 1.80 -8.59
C GLU A 63 -30.66 1.43 -8.41
N ASN A 64 -31.53 2.43 -8.39
CA ASN A 64 -32.97 2.24 -8.11
C ASN A 64 -33.25 1.48 -6.81
N GLY A 65 -32.40 1.65 -5.79
CA GLY A 65 -32.50 0.98 -4.49
C GLY A 65 -31.94 -0.45 -4.45
N SER A 66 -31.41 -0.96 -5.54
CA SER A 66 -30.75 -2.26 -5.62
C SER A 66 -29.23 -2.09 -5.71
N PRO A 67 -28.43 -2.91 -5.00
CA PRO A 67 -26.98 -2.84 -5.08
C PRO A 67 -26.50 -3.26 -6.47
N ILE A 68 -25.60 -2.49 -7.04
CA ILE A 68 -24.79 -2.92 -8.18
C ILE A 68 -23.60 -3.66 -7.59
N LEU A 69 -23.53 -4.93 -7.86
CA LEU A 69 -22.38 -5.75 -7.52
C LEU A 69 -21.52 -5.86 -8.78
N ASN A 70 -20.39 -5.19 -8.79
CA ASN A 70 -19.39 -5.39 -9.82
C ASN A 70 -18.59 -6.67 -9.51
N ASP A 71 -19.28 -7.82 -9.50
CA ASP A 71 -18.65 -9.14 -9.30
C ASP A 71 -17.70 -9.54 -10.43
N ALA A 72 -17.61 -8.74 -11.49
CA ALA A 72 -17.09 -9.23 -12.76
C ALA A 72 -15.66 -8.80 -13.08
N HIS A 73 -14.97 -8.00 -12.25
CA HIS A 73 -13.61 -7.63 -12.67
C HIS A 73 -12.59 -7.37 -11.58
N PRO A 74 -11.39 -7.95 -11.76
CA PRO A 74 -10.17 -7.51 -11.08
C PRO A 74 -9.71 -6.10 -11.52
N TYR A 75 -10.31 -5.52 -12.57
CA TYR A 75 -9.99 -4.17 -13.01
C TYR A 75 -10.91 -3.18 -12.29
N LEU A 76 -10.30 -2.40 -11.42
CA LEU A 76 -10.93 -1.30 -10.75
C LEU A 76 -11.46 -0.31 -11.81
N THR A 77 -12.76 -0.27 -12.00
CA THR A 77 -13.37 0.82 -12.73
C THR A 77 -13.77 1.89 -11.73
N ALA A 78 -13.42 3.14 -12.01
CA ALA A 78 -13.91 4.27 -11.22
C ALA A 78 -15.43 4.29 -11.27
N GLY A 79 -16.07 3.56 -10.36
CA GLY A 79 -17.52 3.48 -10.25
C GLY A 79 -18.10 4.73 -9.60
N ASN A 80 -19.44 4.83 -9.64
CA ASN A 80 -20.17 5.87 -8.90
C ASN A 80 -20.53 5.42 -7.47
N ALA A 81 -19.86 4.39 -6.93
CA ALA A 81 -20.08 4.01 -5.53
C ALA A 81 -19.73 5.18 -4.61
N PRO A 82 -20.51 5.39 -3.56
CA PRO A 82 -20.16 6.39 -2.55
C PRO A 82 -18.83 6.06 -1.90
N ASP A 83 -18.08 7.07 -1.53
CA ASP A 83 -16.85 6.91 -0.77
C ASP A 83 -17.15 6.31 0.61
N LEU A 84 -16.27 5.46 1.10
CA LEU A 84 -16.40 4.81 2.39
C LEU A 84 -15.50 5.53 3.41
N LYS A 85 -16.13 6.20 4.37
CA LYS A 85 -15.44 6.82 5.50
C LYS A 85 -15.34 5.83 6.65
N ILE A 86 -14.15 5.67 7.20
CA ILE A 86 -13.84 4.71 8.27
C ILE A 86 -13.39 5.45 9.52
N SER A 87 -13.90 5.08 10.68
CA SER A 87 -13.37 5.53 11.96
C SER A 87 -12.47 4.47 12.59
N ASN A 88 -13.04 3.39 13.08
CA ASN A 88 -12.31 2.34 13.78
C ASN A 88 -12.80 0.96 13.36
N ILE A 89 -11.94 0.20 12.69
CA ILE A 89 -12.22 -1.19 12.33
C ILE A 89 -11.14 -2.07 12.97
N TYR A 90 -11.57 -3.00 13.79
CA TYR A 90 -10.72 -3.87 14.58
C TYR A 90 -11.05 -5.34 14.38
N ALA A 91 -10.04 -6.14 14.02
CA ALA A 91 -10.10 -7.59 13.96
C ALA A 91 -9.00 -8.18 14.85
N GLN A 92 -9.36 -8.66 16.04
CA GLN A 92 -8.40 -8.98 17.10
C GLN A 92 -7.36 -10.05 16.71
N THR A 93 -7.79 -11.09 16.00
CA THR A 93 -6.92 -12.25 15.70
C THR A 93 -6.84 -12.59 14.22
N GLY A 94 -7.55 -11.86 13.38
CA GLY A 94 -7.72 -12.20 11.97
C GLY A 94 -7.39 -11.08 11.01
N GLU A 95 -8.20 -10.98 9.97
CA GLU A 95 -8.00 -10.03 8.89
C GLU A 95 -9.15 -9.04 8.74
N ILE A 96 -8.82 -7.88 8.18
CA ILE A 96 -9.77 -6.89 7.68
C ILE A 96 -9.71 -6.92 6.16
N VAL A 97 -10.87 -7.12 5.52
CA VAL A 97 -11.02 -7.02 4.06
C VAL A 97 -12.11 -6.00 3.75
N ILE A 98 -11.73 -4.92 3.09
CA ILE A 98 -12.64 -3.83 2.72
C ILE A 98 -12.54 -3.59 1.21
N ARG A 99 -13.70 -3.53 0.57
CA ARG A 99 -13.83 -3.25 -0.86
C ARG A 99 -14.83 -2.15 -1.12
N THR A 100 -14.53 -1.26 -2.06
CA THR A 100 -15.45 -0.24 -2.58
C THR A 100 -15.05 0.15 -4.01
N ASP A 101 -16.01 0.55 -4.84
CA ASP A 101 -15.73 1.21 -6.13
C ASP A 101 -15.44 2.73 -5.96
N GLY A 102 -15.62 3.27 -4.75
CA GLY A 102 -15.32 4.65 -4.36
C GLY A 102 -13.93 4.82 -3.77
N LEU A 103 -13.77 5.87 -2.95
CA LEU A 103 -12.60 6.08 -2.08
C LEU A 103 -12.78 5.30 -0.75
N ILE A 104 -11.66 4.93 -0.13
CA ILE A 104 -11.61 4.55 1.29
C ILE A 104 -10.88 5.68 2.02
N LEU A 105 -11.56 6.34 2.96
CA LEU A 105 -11.10 7.56 3.62
C LEU A 105 -11.07 7.44 5.14
N ASP A 106 -10.19 8.19 5.79
CA ASP A 106 -10.36 8.49 7.22
C ASP A 106 -11.65 9.31 7.43
N GLY A 107 -12.51 8.82 8.30
CA GLY A 107 -13.78 9.49 8.64
C GLY A 107 -13.64 10.54 9.74
N GLU A 108 -12.55 10.53 10.50
CA GLU A 108 -12.40 11.36 11.70
C GLU A 108 -11.27 12.40 11.60
N LYS A 109 -10.39 12.30 10.62
CA LYS A 109 -9.23 13.19 10.41
C LYS A 109 -8.35 13.34 11.67
N THR A 110 -8.06 12.21 12.30
CA THR A 110 -7.19 12.11 13.47
C THR A 110 -6.08 11.10 13.20
N ASP A 111 -4.87 11.34 13.67
CA ASP A 111 -3.69 10.49 13.45
C ASP A 111 -3.70 9.19 14.30
N PHE A 112 -4.88 8.69 14.69
CA PHE A 112 -5.01 7.41 15.39
C PHE A 112 -5.32 6.28 14.43
N THR A 113 -4.77 5.10 14.70
CA THR A 113 -5.03 3.89 13.90
C THR A 113 -6.52 3.64 13.66
N LYS A 114 -6.92 3.61 12.42
CA LYS A 114 -8.30 3.33 11.98
C LYS A 114 -8.52 1.85 11.70
N LEU A 115 -7.51 1.17 11.17
CA LEU A 115 -7.58 -0.25 10.84
C LEU A 115 -6.54 -1.01 11.64
N LEU A 116 -6.98 -1.93 12.49
CA LEU A 116 -6.11 -2.73 13.34
C LEU A 116 -6.43 -4.22 13.19
N ALA A 117 -5.52 -4.98 12.60
CA ALA A 117 -5.66 -6.42 12.36
C ALA A 117 -4.31 -7.10 12.14
N LYS A 118 -4.30 -8.44 12.11
CA LYS A 118 -3.13 -9.19 11.67
C LYS A 118 -2.86 -8.96 10.17
N HIS A 119 -3.89 -9.04 9.35
CA HIS A 119 -3.78 -8.78 7.91
C HIS A 119 -4.81 -7.74 7.50
N ILE A 120 -4.43 -6.82 6.62
CA ILE A 120 -5.30 -5.78 6.11
C ILE A 120 -5.29 -5.82 4.59
N ILE A 121 -6.47 -5.97 3.99
CA ILE A 121 -6.68 -6.01 2.54
C ILE A 121 -7.67 -4.93 2.15
N LEU A 122 -7.22 -3.96 1.37
CA LEU A 122 -8.03 -2.83 0.92
C LEU A 122 -8.11 -2.83 -0.60
N THR A 123 -9.31 -2.64 -1.14
CA THR A 123 -9.53 -2.48 -2.58
C THR A 123 -10.47 -1.31 -2.83
N ALA A 124 -10.00 -0.31 -3.56
CA ALA A 124 -10.76 0.89 -3.87
C ALA A 124 -10.79 1.19 -5.37
N GLY A 125 -11.96 1.44 -5.94
CA GLY A 125 -12.12 1.80 -7.35
C GLY A 125 -11.57 3.17 -7.71
N LYS A 126 -11.34 4.03 -6.71
CA LYS A 126 -10.73 5.35 -6.90
C LYS A 126 -9.39 5.46 -6.19
N GLY A 127 -9.36 5.55 -4.88
CA GLY A 127 -8.14 5.74 -4.10
C GLY A 127 -8.32 5.37 -2.63
N ILE A 128 -7.22 5.31 -1.89
CA ILE A 128 -7.19 4.99 -0.46
C ILE A 128 -6.42 6.11 0.27
N GLY A 129 -7.05 6.72 1.27
CA GLY A 129 -6.53 7.88 1.98
C GLY A 129 -6.36 9.12 1.10
N GLU A 130 -6.16 10.28 1.68
CA GLU A 130 -5.82 11.52 1.00
C GLU A 130 -4.35 11.86 1.27
N SER A 131 -3.73 12.72 0.46
CA SER A 131 -2.30 13.05 0.60
C SER A 131 -1.99 13.84 1.87
N ASP A 132 -2.96 14.61 2.36
CA ASP A 132 -2.91 15.41 3.59
C ASP A 132 -3.65 14.75 4.77
N ASP A 133 -4.24 13.57 4.54
CA ASP A 133 -5.02 12.80 5.49
C ASP A 133 -4.94 11.30 5.11
N PRO A 134 -3.77 10.66 5.29
CA PRO A 134 -3.60 9.26 4.95
C PRO A 134 -4.46 8.37 5.85
N LEU A 135 -4.87 7.21 5.36
CA LEU A 135 -5.60 6.26 6.19
C LEU A 135 -4.63 5.50 7.10
N GLU A 136 -4.87 5.55 8.41
CA GLU A 136 -4.01 4.92 9.42
C GLU A 136 -4.32 3.43 9.56
N VAL A 137 -3.27 2.62 9.41
CA VAL A 137 -3.34 1.16 9.49
C VAL A 137 -2.28 0.62 10.45
N HIS A 138 -2.58 -0.48 11.16
CA HIS A 138 -1.58 -1.21 11.94
C HIS A 138 -1.79 -2.72 11.81
N THR A 139 -0.76 -3.45 11.38
CA THR A 139 -0.85 -4.87 11.02
C THR A 139 -0.21 -5.84 12.02
N TYR A 140 0.19 -5.40 13.19
CA TYR A 140 0.98 -6.21 14.14
C TYR A 140 2.22 -6.86 13.50
N PHE A 141 2.76 -6.25 12.46
CA PHE A 141 3.99 -6.72 11.85
C PHE A 141 5.17 -6.57 12.84
N SER A 142 6.07 -7.53 12.85
CA SER A 142 7.31 -7.45 13.60
C SER A 142 8.44 -8.05 12.78
N ALA A 143 9.53 -7.33 12.64
CA ALA A 143 10.73 -7.77 11.93
C ALA A 143 11.32 -9.07 12.51
N ASP A 144 11.16 -9.29 13.84
CA ASP A 144 11.64 -10.50 14.52
C ASP A 144 10.77 -11.73 14.26
N GLN A 145 9.59 -11.55 13.67
CA GLN A 145 8.64 -12.62 13.34
C GLN A 145 8.03 -12.39 11.94
N PRO A 146 8.79 -12.60 10.88
CA PRO A 146 8.30 -12.43 9.51
C PRO A 146 7.05 -13.29 9.26
N GLY A 147 6.04 -12.71 8.61
CA GLY A 147 4.76 -13.36 8.32
C GLY A 147 3.68 -13.22 9.40
N ASN A 148 3.89 -12.44 10.45
CA ASN A 148 2.88 -12.25 11.50
C ASN A 148 1.79 -11.23 11.15
N GLY A 149 2.08 -10.24 10.33
CA GLY A 149 1.10 -9.27 9.87
C GLY A 149 1.52 -8.69 8.53
N TRP A 150 0.57 -8.33 7.69
CA TRP A 150 0.88 -7.70 6.41
C TRP A 150 -0.29 -6.86 5.88
N LEU A 151 0.09 -5.91 5.04
CA LEU A 151 -0.79 -4.99 4.34
C LEU A 151 -0.81 -5.30 2.85
N LYS A 152 -2.02 -5.34 2.29
CA LYS A 152 -2.28 -5.32 0.87
C LYS A 152 -3.27 -4.22 0.55
N ALA A 153 -2.94 -3.37 -0.41
CA ALA A 153 -3.82 -2.29 -0.84
C ALA A 153 -3.79 -2.16 -2.37
N THR A 154 -4.97 -2.02 -2.97
CA THR A 154 -5.10 -1.85 -4.42
C THR A 154 -6.06 -0.72 -4.71
N ALA A 155 -5.64 0.25 -5.53
CA ALA A 155 -6.48 1.36 -5.97
C ALA A 155 -6.25 1.72 -7.45
N LEU A 156 -7.24 2.37 -8.07
CA LEU A 156 -7.07 2.87 -9.43
C LEU A 156 -6.08 4.04 -9.46
N ASN A 157 -6.27 5.05 -8.57
CA ASN A 157 -5.45 6.26 -8.60
C ASN A 157 -4.36 6.22 -7.52
N HIS A 158 -4.65 6.64 -6.30
CA HIS A 158 -3.63 6.82 -5.25
C HIS A 158 -3.86 5.90 -4.05
N VAL A 159 -2.76 5.59 -3.37
CA VAL A 159 -2.77 4.91 -2.08
C VAL A 159 -1.92 5.72 -1.10
N ASN A 160 -2.56 6.28 -0.07
CA ASN A 160 -1.91 7.05 1.00
C ASN A 160 -2.20 6.35 2.32
N LEU A 161 -1.19 5.73 2.92
CA LEU A 161 -1.32 4.94 4.16
C LEU A 161 -0.25 5.34 5.17
N SER A 162 -0.63 5.30 6.44
CA SER A 162 0.26 5.57 7.55
C SER A 162 0.16 4.47 8.61
N ASP A 163 1.28 4.02 9.17
CA ASP A 163 1.31 3.23 10.41
C ASP A 163 1.88 4.10 11.54
N PRO A 164 1.04 4.73 12.37
CA PRO A 164 1.50 5.61 13.44
C PRO A 164 2.02 4.87 14.68
N GLU A 165 1.93 3.55 14.72
CA GLU A 165 2.22 2.77 15.92
C GLU A 165 3.45 1.85 15.79
N GLY A 166 3.81 1.39 14.58
CA GLY A 166 4.81 0.34 14.46
C GLY A 166 5.54 0.24 13.13
N ASP A 167 5.91 -1.00 12.81
CA ASP A 167 6.45 -1.38 11.52
C ASP A 167 5.29 -1.66 10.54
N MET A 168 5.41 -1.15 9.33
CA MET A 168 4.49 -1.46 8.24
C MET A 168 5.06 -2.63 7.42
N GLY A 169 4.45 -3.80 7.53
CA GLY A 169 4.76 -4.96 6.69
C GLY A 169 4.01 -4.87 5.37
N VAL A 170 4.70 -4.64 4.27
CA VAL A 170 4.11 -4.48 2.95
C VAL A 170 4.18 -5.79 2.19
N LEU A 171 3.04 -6.43 1.93
CA LEU A 171 2.96 -7.57 1.04
C LEU A 171 2.78 -7.12 -0.41
N ASN A 172 1.77 -6.28 -0.67
CA ASN A 172 1.56 -5.69 -1.98
C ASN A 172 0.72 -4.41 -1.89
N VAL A 173 1.23 -3.31 -2.42
CA VAL A 173 0.51 -2.04 -2.56
C VAL A 173 0.57 -1.59 -4.00
N LEU A 174 -0.58 -1.51 -4.65
CA LEU A 174 -0.71 -1.21 -6.08
C LEU A 174 -1.59 0.02 -6.32
N SER A 175 -1.05 0.98 -7.03
CA SER A 175 -1.78 2.06 -7.69
C SER A 175 -1.66 1.91 -9.20
N TYR A 176 -2.78 1.76 -9.92
CA TYR A 176 -2.76 1.55 -11.37
C TYR A 176 -2.38 2.80 -12.18
N GLU A 177 -2.87 3.98 -11.77
CA GLU A 177 -2.75 5.22 -12.53
C GLU A 177 -2.22 6.38 -11.68
N GLY A 178 -1.68 6.12 -10.49
CA GLY A 178 -1.27 7.18 -9.58
C GLY A 178 -0.13 6.81 -8.65
N ASN A 179 -0.09 7.47 -7.51
CA ASN A 179 1.02 7.43 -6.58
C ASN A 179 0.73 6.51 -5.40
N VAL A 180 1.80 5.99 -4.81
CA VAL A 180 1.78 5.33 -3.50
C VAL A 180 2.62 6.16 -2.53
N ASN A 181 2.00 6.56 -1.41
CA ASN A 181 2.66 7.22 -0.29
C ASN A 181 2.47 6.38 0.97
N LEU A 182 3.55 5.86 1.51
CA LEU A 182 3.54 5.08 2.75
C LEU A 182 4.38 5.77 3.80
N SER A 183 3.85 5.87 5.02
CA SER A 183 4.60 6.36 6.17
C SER A 183 4.48 5.40 7.35
N ALA A 184 5.54 5.27 8.15
CA ALA A 184 5.52 4.44 9.35
C ALA A 184 6.29 5.10 10.50
N LEU A 185 5.82 4.89 11.74
CA LEU A 185 6.55 5.31 12.93
C LEU A 185 7.92 4.62 13.00
N ASN A 186 7.93 3.30 12.81
CA ASN A 186 9.17 2.53 12.73
C ASN A 186 9.54 2.24 11.26
N SER A 187 9.63 1.00 10.85
CA SER A 187 10.15 0.62 9.55
C SER A 187 9.04 0.31 8.53
N ILE A 188 9.36 0.47 7.24
CA ILE A 188 8.58 -0.09 6.14
C ILE A 188 9.36 -1.30 5.61
N LEU A 189 8.79 -2.48 5.71
CA LEU A 189 9.48 -3.74 5.47
C LEU A 189 8.72 -4.62 4.47
N ASP A 190 9.47 -5.38 3.70
CA ASP A 190 8.89 -6.44 2.89
C ASP A 190 8.33 -7.55 3.80
N ALA A 191 7.04 -7.84 3.65
CA ALA A 191 6.34 -8.86 4.43
C ALA A 191 6.36 -10.24 3.76
N GLY A 192 7.02 -10.39 2.64
CA GLY A 192 7.22 -11.64 1.90
C GLY A 192 6.99 -11.48 0.39
N ASP A 193 7.61 -12.35 -0.36
CA ASP A 193 7.41 -12.46 -1.79
C ASP A 193 6.01 -13.01 -2.10
N LEU A 194 5.46 -12.60 -3.24
CA LEU A 194 4.13 -13.05 -3.73
C LEU A 194 4.01 -14.57 -3.99
N GLU A 195 5.04 -15.36 -3.74
CA GLU A 195 5.02 -16.83 -3.81
C GLU A 195 4.38 -17.49 -2.58
N ASP A 196 3.87 -16.71 -1.60
CA ASP A 196 3.20 -17.25 -0.43
C ASP A 196 1.88 -17.93 -0.84
N PRO A 197 1.68 -19.23 -0.51
CA PRO A 197 0.46 -19.97 -0.82
C PRO A 197 -0.79 -19.44 -0.12
N TYR A 198 -0.66 -18.49 0.78
CA TYR A 198 -1.75 -17.73 1.40
C TYR A 198 -2.17 -16.49 0.60
N ASN A 199 -1.55 -16.24 -0.54
CA ASN A 199 -1.92 -15.13 -1.40
C ASN A 199 -3.23 -15.47 -2.14
N PRO A 200 -4.39 -14.93 -1.75
CA PRO A 200 -5.65 -15.19 -2.45
C PRO A 200 -5.76 -14.47 -3.80
N ILE A 201 -4.65 -13.97 -4.34
CA ILE A 201 -4.58 -13.27 -5.64
C ILE A 201 -4.31 -14.22 -6.80
N SER A 202 -4.60 -15.50 -6.69
CA SER A 202 -4.53 -16.39 -7.86
C SER A 202 -5.37 -15.91 -9.05
N ASP A 203 -6.31 -15.00 -8.83
CA ASP A 203 -7.19 -14.47 -9.87
C ASP A 203 -6.73 -13.13 -10.48
N ILE A 204 -5.82 -12.38 -9.82
CA ILE A 204 -5.24 -11.14 -10.36
C ILE A 204 -3.88 -11.41 -11.04
N GLU A 205 -3.18 -12.45 -10.61
CA GLU A 205 -1.85 -12.81 -11.12
C GLU A 205 -1.83 -13.36 -12.55
N THR A 206 -2.98 -13.75 -13.10
CA THR A 206 -3.04 -14.33 -14.46
C THR A 206 -3.22 -13.30 -15.55
N GLU A 207 -3.54 -12.06 -15.24
CA GLU A 207 -3.63 -10.99 -16.22
C GLU A 207 -2.51 -9.98 -16.02
N SER A 208 -1.42 -10.22 -16.72
CA SER A 208 -0.36 -9.24 -16.87
C SER A 208 -0.93 -7.93 -17.43
N VAL A 209 -1.01 -6.89 -16.64
CA VAL A 209 -1.10 -5.54 -17.19
C VAL A 209 0.21 -5.31 -17.93
N GLY A 210 0.19 -5.47 -19.25
CA GLY A 210 1.37 -5.34 -20.09
C GLY A 210 2.41 -6.47 -20.04
N GLY A 211 2.08 -7.68 -19.54
CA GLY A 211 3.02 -8.82 -19.53
C GLY A 211 4.02 -8.80 -18.36
N ARG A 212 3.83 -7.96 -17.36
CA ARG A 212 4.69 -7.84 -16.18
C ARG A 212 4.06 -8.60 -15.01
N TRP A 213 4.80 -9.54 -14.45
CA TRP A 213 4.45 -10.16 -13.17
C TRP A 213 4.89 -9.21 -12.06
N PRO A 214 3.99 -8.74 -11.20
CA PRO A 214 4.42 -7.92 -10.08
C PRO A 214 5.17 -8.81 -9.07
N LYS A 215 6.50 -8.76 -9.13
CA LYS A 215 7.33 -9.22 -8.01
C LYS A 215 7.49 -8.13 -6.94
N ALA A 216 7.06 -6.90 -7.25
CA ALA A 216 7.25 -5.77 -6.37
C ALA A 216 6.20 -5.72 -5.26
N ASN A 217 6.65 -5.37 -4.05
CA ASN A 217 5.77 -5.03 -2.93
C ASN A 217 4.97 -3.75 -3.21
N ILE A 218 5.57 -2.80 -3.94
CA ILE A 218 4.94 -1.52 -4.27
C ILE A 218 5.01 -1.26 -5.76
N ILE A 219 3.86 -0.98 -6.37
CA ILE A 219 3.74 -0.68 -7.80
C ILE A 219 2.96 0.61 -7.97
N ALA A 220 3.58 1.64 -8.58
CA ALA A 220 2.95 2.94 -8.77
C ALA A 220 3.65 3.77 -9.84
N GLU A 221 3.06 4.92 -10.23
CA GLU A 221 3.74 5.93 -11.04
C GLU A 221 4.83 6.63 -10.22
N ASN A 222 4.48 7.12 -9.01
CA ASN A 222 5.47 7.65 -8.07
C ASN A 222 5.33 6.97 -6.72
N VAL A 223 6.46 6.69 -6.09
CA VAL A 223 6.53 6.05 -4.78
C VAL A 223 7.18 7.01 -3.77
N THR A 224 6.50 7.26 -2.67
CA THR A 224 7.03 8.01 -1.52
C THR A 224 7.00 7.13 -0.28
N LEU A 225 8.14 6.97 0.38
CA LEU A 225 8.31 6.15 1.58
C LEU A 225 8.93 7.00 2.68
N GLU A 226 8.28 7.05 3.84
CA GLU A 226 8.76 7.82 4.98
C GLU A 226 8.75 6.99 6.26
N THR A 227 9.85 7.01 7.01
CA THR A 227 9.90 6.42 8.35
C THR A 227 10.46 7.41 9.36
N THR A 228 9.92 7.40 10.58
CA THR A 228 10.35 8.34 11.63
C THR A 228 11.50 7.81 12.44
N LEU A 229 11.43 6.56 12.91
CA LEU A 229 12.40 5.92 13.82
C LEU A 229 13.12 4.75 13.18
N GLY A 230 12.59 4.21 12.09
CA GLY A 230 13.04 2.97 11.47
C GLY A 230 13.68 3.15 10.10
N GLY A 231 13.93 2.01 9.43
CA GLY A 231 14.49 1.89 8.10
C GLY A 231 13.46 1.48 7.05
N ILE A 232 13.95 1.30 5.82
CA ILE A 232 13.15 0.80 4.69
C ILE A 232 13.85 -0.45 4.15
N GLY A 233 13.14 -1.59 4.11
CA GLY A 233 13.74 -2.88 3.77
C GLY A 233 14.80 -3.33 4.76
N THR A 234 15.42 -4.47 4.49
CA THR A 234 16.57 -5.01 5.25
C THR A 234 17.66 -5.49 4.30
N ALA A 235 18.84 -5.81 4.84
CA ALA A 235 19.97 -6.31 4.03
C ALA A 235 19.71 -7.71 3.43
N ASP A 236 18.86 -8.49 4.05
CA ASP A 236 18.51 -9.86 3.63
C ASP A 236 17.17 -9.92 2.90
N ASN A 237 16.42 -8.82 2.90
CA ASN A 237 15.10 -8.67 2.28
C ASN A 237 14.85 -7.19 1.96
N GLU A 238 15.36 -6.74 0.82
CA GLU A 238 15.14 -5.40 0.31
C GLU A 238 13.64 -5.18 0.07
N LEU A 239 13.18 -3.94 0.11
CA LEU A 239 11.82 -3.62 -0.29
C LEU A 239 11.76 -3.47 -1.81
N ASP A 240 10.96 -4.33 -2.44
CA ASP A 240 10.80 -4.42 -3.88
C ASP A 240 9.81 -3.37 -4.39
N ILE A 241 10.23 -2.54 -5.34
CA ILE A 241 9.38 -1.52 -5.94
C ILE A 241 9.37 -1.61 -7.47
N ASP A 242 8.28 -1.17 -8.08
CA ASP A 242 8.15 -0.83 -9.50
C ASP A 242 7.57 0.58 -9.58
N SER A 243 8.44 1.57 -9.76
CA SER A 243 8.09 2.98 -9.88
C SER A 243 7.84 3.40 -11.34
N SER A 244 7.67 2.45 -12.25
CA SER A 244 7.47 2.68 -13.68
C SER A 244 6.12 2.17 -14.20
N ASN A 245 5.15 1.94 -13.32
CA ASN A 245 3.91 1.22 -13.67
C ASN A 245 3.14 1.82 -14.86
N SER A 246 2.97 3.14 -14.91
CA SER A 246 2.21 3.80 -15.98
C SER A 246 3.07 4.57 -16.96
N SER A 247 4.32 4.89 -16.60
CA SER A 247 5.26 5.63 -17.45
C SER A 247 6.70 5.40 -17.01
N ASP A 248 7.64 5.53 -17.96
CA ASP A 248 9.08 5.46 -17.64
C ASP A 248 9.59 6.70 -16.85
N ASP A 249 8.72 7.66 -16.52
CA ASP A 249 9.02 8.91 -15.80
C ASP A 249 8.71 8.85 -14.30
N GLY A 250 8.22 7.72 -13.80
CA GLY A 250 7.89 7.53 -12.39
C GLY A 250 9.10 7.73 -11.47
N ARG A 251 8.86 8.17 -10.23
CA ARG A 251 9.92 8.62 -9.32
C ARG A 251 9.83 7.99 -7.94
N LEU A 252 11.01 7.72 -7.38
CA LEU A 252 11.15 7.29 -5.99
C LEU A 252 11.59 8.45 -5.09
N THR A 253 10.86 8.63 -4.01
CA THR A 253 11.25 9.43 -2.85
C THR A 253 11.30 8.55 -1.62
N ALA A 254 12.39 8.53 -0.87
CA ALA A 254 12.51 7.77 0.36
C ALA A 254 13.20 8.59 1.46
N SER A 255 12.66 8.57 2.66
CA SER A 255 13.24 9.24 3.81
C SER A 255 13.17 8.33 5.03
N THR A 256 14.31 8.10 5.68
CA THR A 256 14.36 7.33 6.93
C THR A 256 14.81 8.19 8.09
N GLY A 257 14.32 7.86 9.27
CA GLY A 257 14.85 8.39 10.52
C GLY A 257 16.37 8.14 10.64
N ASN A 258 17.05 8.95 11.45
CA ASN A 258 18.50 9.03 11.53
C ASN A 258 19.25 7.76 11.99
N LEU A 259 18.57 6.65 12.21
CA LEU A 259 19.14 5.52 12.93
C LEU A 259 19.22 4.21 12.15
N LEU A 260 18.49 4.04 11.05
CA LEU A 260 18.43 2.78 10.31
C LEU A 260 18.63 2.93 8.80
N ASN A 261 18.98 1.82 8.16
CA ASN A 261 19.37 1.73 6.77
C ASN A 261 18.16 1.75 5.82
N THR A 262 18.44 2.05 4.56
CA THR A 262 17.50 1.92 3.46
C THR A 262 18.01 0.86 2.48
N TYR A 263 17.18 -0.12 2.15
CA TYR A 263 17.45 -1.18 1.17
C TYR A 263 16.29 -1.26 0.20
N LEU A 264 16.53 -0.85 -1.05
CA LEU A 264 15.51 -0.72 -2.08
C LEU A 264 15.97 -1.37 -3.38
N ILE A 265 15.07 -2.07 -4.04
CA ILE A 265 15.30 -2.66 -5.35
C ILE A 265 14.19 -2.25 -6.33
N GLU A 266 14.56 -1.70 -7.48
CA GLU A 266 13.63 -1.51 -8.61
C GLU A 266 13.55 -2.80 -9.42
N THR A 267 12.42 -3.45 -9.40
CA THR A 267 12.27 -4.77 -10.02
C THR A 267 12.12 -4.73 -11.53
N VAL A 268 11.66 -3.60 -12.08
CA VAL A 268 11.37 -3.44 -13.50
C VAL A 268 11.85 -2.08 -14.03
N GLY A 269 12.66 -2.07 -15.07
CA GLY A 269 13.06 -0.83 -15.76
C GLY A 269 14.09 0.01 -15.03
N ASP A 270 14.03 1.30 -15.24
CA ASP A 270 14.95 2.28 -14.65
C ASP A 270 14.36 2.86 -13.36
N MET A 271 15.19 3.04 -12.33
CA MET A 271 14.82 3.75 -11.10
C MET A 271 15.16 5.23 -11.22
N ASN A 272 14.18 6.10 -11.25
CA ASN A 272 14.35 7.54 -11.25
C ASN A 272 14.32 8.08 -9.81
N LEU A 273 15.47 8.41 -9.25
CA LEU A 273 15.58 8.95 -7.90
C LEU A 273 15.17 10.42 -7.86
N ASN A 274 14.06 10.75 -7.19
CA ASN A 274 13.80 12.11 -6.76
C ASN A 274 14.74 12.44 -5.60
N THR A 275 14.53 11.81 -4.43
CA THR A 275 15.46 11.96 -3.31
C THR A 275 15.43 10.72 -2.41
N VAL A 276 16.59 10.29 -1.94
CA VAL A 276 16.74 9.29 -0.89
C VAL A 276 17.55 9.92 0.24
N THR A 277 16.92 10.07 1.41
CA THR A 277 17.54 10.68 2.60
C THR A 277 17.61 9.69 3.74
N THR A 278 18.80 9.47 4.28
CA THR A 278 19.02 8.64 5.46
C THR A 278 19.91 9.36 6.47
N GLY A 279 20.09 8.78 7.65
CA GLY A 279 21.04 9.32 8.63
C GLY A 279 22.49 9.26 8.17
N MET A 280 23.36 10.07 8.79
CA MET A 280 24.79 10.20 8.44
C MET A 280 25.64 9.00 8.80
N ASP A 281 25.18 8.12 9.69
CA ASP A 281 25.91 6.93 10.14
C ASP A 281 25.40 5.61 9.53
N VAL A 282 24.42 5.69 8.62
CA VAL A 282 23.73 4.54 8.04
C VAL A 282 23.91 4.44 6.53
N ILE A 283 23.44 3.34 5.94
CA ILE A 283 23.61 3.05 4.53
C ILE A 283 22.29 3.21 3.76
N ALA A 284 22.38 3.83 2.58
CA ALA A 284 21.40 3.68 1.50
C ALA A 284 21.94 2.66 0.50
N PHE A 285 21.30 1.51 0.37
CA PHE A 285 21.59 0.48 -0.62
C PHE A 285 20.45 0.45 -1.64
N ILE A 286 20.77 0.78 -2.89
CA ILE A 286 19.78 1.02 -3.95
C ILE A 286 20.19 0.20 -5.16
N THR A 287 19.30 -0.65 -5.65
CA THR A 287 19.56 -1.53 -6.77
C THR A 287 18.53 -1.39 -7.89
N ALA A 288 18.99 -1.49 -9.14
CA ALA A 288 18.15 -1.57 -10.34
C ALA A 288 18.70 -2.69 -11.25
N PRO A 289 18.43 -3.98 -10.92
CA PRO A 289 19.05 -5.12 -11.60
C PRO A 289 18.57 -5.33 -13.04
N ALA A 290 17.53 -4.62 -13.46
CA ALA A 290 17.00 -4.66 -14.84
C ALA A 290 17.21 -3.36 -15.61
N GLY A 291 17.68 -2.29 -14.97
CA GLY A 291 17.73 -0.96 -15.54
C GLY A 291 18.87 -0.08 -15.06
N SER A 292 18.67 1.21 -15.15
CA SER A 292 19.57 2.27 -14.71
C SER A 292 19.07 2.91 -13.42
N ILE A 293 19.95 3.56 -12.67
CA ILE A 293 19.59 4.49 -11.58
C ILE A 293 19.81 5.90 -12.13
N LEU A 294 18.72 6.65 -12.30
CA LEU A 294 18.71 7.95 -12.98
C LEU A 294 18.30 9.09 -12.04
N ASN A 295 18.67 10.32 -12.44
CA ASN A 295 18.24 11.52 -11.73
C ASN A 295 16.79 11.87 -12.10
N GLY A 296 15.87 11.74 -11.15
CA GLY A 296 14.47 12.18 -11.22
C GLY A 296 14.20 13.48 -10.46
N ALA A 297 15.23 14.08 -9.81
CA ALA A 297 15.06 15.28 -8.99
C ALA A 297 14.99 16.57 -9.84
N ALA A 298 14.41 17.60 -9.23
CA ALA A 298 14.48 18.94 -9.78
C ALA A 298 15.92 19.51 -9.71
N ALA A 299 16.22 20.48 -10.55
CA ALA A 299 17.53 21.12 -10.58
C ALA A 299 17.89 21.72 -9.20
N GLY A 300 19.07 21.39 -8.70
CA GLY A 300 19.58 21.87 -7.39
C GLY A 300 19.16 21.03 -6.19
N VAL A 301 18.44 19.93 -6.40
CA VAL A 301 18.09 18.97 -5.35
C VAL A 301 19.04 17.78 -5.39
N PHE A 302 19.54 17.32 -4.24
CA PHE A 302 20.33 16.09 -4.18
C PHE A 302 19.42 14.88 -4.31
N ASN A 303 19.82 13.94 -5.16
CA ASN A 303 19.14 12.64 -5.26
C ASN A 303 19.41 11.76 -4.05
N ILE A 304 20.58 11.89 -3.43
CA ILE A 304 20.96 11.04 -2.31
C ILE A 304 21.65 11.89 -1.23
N VAL A 305 21.14 11.80 -0.01
CA VAL A 305 21.75 12.38 1.19
C VAL A 305 21.87 11.27 2.23
N SER A 306 23.10 10.79 2.51
CA SER A 306 23.31 9.68 3.43
C SER A 306 24.75 9.63 3.97
N GLY A 307 24.99 8.89 5.03
CA GLY A 307 26.36 8.61 5.50
C GLY A 307 27.12 7.73 4.53
N LYS A 308 26.50 6.66 4.06
CA LYS A 308 27.08 5.71 3.10
C LYS A 308 26.05 5.37 2.04
N THR A 309 26.50 5.23 0.80
CA THR A 309 25.64 4.84 -0.32
C THR A 309 26.27 3.74 -1.15
N LYS A 310 25.50 2.70 -1.44
CA LYS A 310 25.82 1.69 -2.45
C LYS A 310 24.75 1.71 -3.54
N LEU A 311 25.21 1.82 -4.78
CA LEU A 311 24.36 1.81 -5.97
C LEU A 311 24.78 0.63 -6.86
N PHE A 312 23.80 -0.17 -7.26
CA PHE A 312 24.00 -1.22 -8.27
C PHE A 312 22.96 -1.06 -9.38
N ALA A 313 23.43 -0.98 -10.63
CA ALA A 313 22.56 -0.92 -11.80
C ALA A 313 23.03 -1.90 -12.87
N ALA A 314 22.10 -2.54 -13.57
CA ALA A 314 22.45 -3.38 -14.72
C ALA A 314 22.93 -2.56 -15.91
N LYS A 315 22.52 -1.29 -16.03
CA LYS A 315 22.89 -0.41 -17.14
C LYS A 315 23.70 0.78 -16.64
N ASN A 316 23.09 1.90 -16.30
CA ASN A 316 23.81 3.14 -16.00
C ASN A 316 23.49 3.64 -14.58
N ILE A 317 24.45 4.37 -13.99
CA ILE A 317 24.24 5.21 -12.81
C ILE A 317 24.40 6.66 -13.25
N GLY A 318 23.28 7.39 -13.31
CA GLY A 318 23.18 8.71 -13.91
C GLY A 318 23.22 8.68 -15.45
N ALA A 319 23.12 9.85 -16.06
CA ALA A 319 23.21 10.03 -17.49
C ALA A 319 24.17 11.22 -17.82
N VAL A 320 24.71 11.26 -19.05
CA VAL A 320 25.70 12.27 -19.45
C VAL A 320 25.20 13.70 -19.19
N ASN A 321 23.95 13.98 -19.51
CA ASN A 321 23.34 15.32 -19.35
C ASN A 321 22.42 15.43 -18.12
N ASN A 322 22.24 14.35 -17.35
CA ASN A 322 21.39 14.29 -16.18
C ASN A 322 22.07 13.44 -15.10
N LYS A 323 23.09 14.01 -14.47
CA LYS A 323 23.91 13.30 -13.49
C LYS A 323 23.16 13.17 -12.16
N LEU A 324 23.35 12.05 -11.49
CA LEU A 324 22.98 11.94 -10.07
C LEU A 324 23.80 12.93 -9.24
N THR A 325 23.15 13.55 -8.28
CA THR A 325 23.75 14.45 -7.30
C THR A 325 23.63 13.87 -5.91
N SER A 326 24.70 13.91 -5.13
CA SER A 326 24.70 13.30 -3.81
C SER A 326 25.48 14.12 -2.78
N GLU A 327 25.02 14.07 -1.55
CA GLU A 327 25.74 14.52 -0.35
C GLU A 327 25.94 13.31 0.57
N VAL A 328 27.11 12.67 0.45
CA VAL A 328 27.40 11.40 1.12
C VAL A 328 28.81 11.36 1.68
N GLY A 329 28.98 10.67 2.81
CA GLY A 329 30.30 10.44 3.39
C GLY A 329 31.12 9.39 2.63
N TRP A 330 30.44 8.40 2.02
CA TRP A 330 31.08 7.35 1.22
C TRP A 330 30.11 6.89 0.11
N LEU A 331 30.64 6.71 -1.09
CA LEU A 331 29.85 6.28 -2.25
C LEU A 331 30.56 5.11 -2.96
N GLU A 332 29.84 4.04 -3.21
CA GLU A 332 30.21 2.96 -4.11
C GLU A 332 29.12 2.81 -5.18
N GLY A 333 29.53 2.74 -6.43
CA GLY A 333 28.63 2.54 -7.55
C GLY A 333 29.16 1.48 -8.50
N THR A 334 28.31 0.53 -8.90
CA THR A 334 28.63 -0.49 -9.89
C THR A 334 27.55 -0.48 -10.97
N ALA A 335 27.98 -0.31 -12.21
CA ALA A 335 27.17 -0.50 -13.41
C ALA A 335 27.82 -1.57 -14.29
N THR A 336 27.01 -2.44 -14.93
CA THR A 336 27.54 -3.62 -15.64
C THR A 336 27.63 -3.46 -17.16
N ASP A 337 27.05 -2.41 -17.74
CA ASP A 337 27.17 -2.06 -19.17
C ASP A 337 28.32 -1.10 -19.47
#